data_0a9018290c44b45c441a4c7a7f266f2a
#
_entry.id   0a9018290c44b45c441a4c7a7f266f2a
#
_cell.length_a   1.000
_cell.length_b   1.000
_cell.length_c   1.000
_cell.angle_alpha   90.00
_cell.angle_beta   90.00
_cell.angle_gamma   90.00
#
_symmetry.space_group_name_H-M   'P 1'
#
loop_
_entity.id
_entity.type
_entity.pdbx_description
1 polymer ?
#
loop_
_entity_poly.entity_id
_entity_poly.type
_entity_poly.pdbx_seq_one_letter_code
_entity_poly.pdbx_strand_id
1 'polypeptide(L)'
;MTYYSNTAHYVQTHGYRILHDMDFTEQSYIDYMKGFGELERHELFMNSKEVPELFYVTDKRDESGQKIGMFGGGELGWHSNGNSRATNDKILVSLYCVEGDPNTTLSICNTSTPFYDLSVDDRRYFQDITIRLKFQNNTMYELDDDDPELEFMSKNKGSIRPLVGKHPYSDLYYFYFPYHFIIKAWHKKTVIDHNELIERLKPIIFQSKYQHHHVFAKGDLLLMDQLSTLHRRTPVMGDRMLW
;
A
#
# COMPACT_ATOMS: atom_id res chain seq x y z
N MET A 1 13.06 1.27 24.84
CA MET A 1 12.72 1.21 23.39
C MET A 1 13.24 2.48 22.71
N THR A 2 13.79 2.34 21.51
CA THR A 2 14.26 3.50 20.72
C THR A 2 13.08 4.28 20.13
N TYR A 3 13.32 5.49 19.62
CA TYR A 3 12.31 6.26 18.88
C TYR A 3 11.74 5.46 17.70
N TYR A 4 12.61 4.82 16.93
CA TYR A 4 12.21 4.01 15.77
C TYR A 4 11.33 2.81 16.17
N SER A 5 11.69 2.07 17.21
CA SER A 5 10.90 0.93 17.69
C SER A 5 9.52 1.35 18.21
N ASN A 6 9.41 2.51 18.88
CA ASN A 6 8.12 3.05 19.33
C ASN A 6 7.25 3.48 18.14
N THR A 7 7.84 4.15 17.15
CA THR A 7 7.13 4.57 15.94
C THR A 7 6.70 3.38 15.11
N ALA A 8 7.56 2.39 14.91
CA ALA A 8 7.21 1.15 14.21
C ALA A 8 6.07 0.41 14.91
N HIS A 9 6.14 0.25 16.22
CA HIS A 9 5.07 -0.39 17.01
C HIS A 9 3.74 0.38 16.90
N TYR A 10 3.79 1.71 16.93
CA TYR A 10 2.59 2.53 16.72
C TYR A 10 1.96 2.27 15.35
N VAL A 11 2.76 2.28 14.27
CA VAL A 11 2.28 2.03 12.90
C VAL A 11 1.70 0.61 12.78
N GLN A 12 2.37 -0.39 13.32
CA GLN A 12 1.93 -1.80 13.31
C GLN A 12 0.64 -2.04 14.09
N THR A 13 0.33 -1.16 15.06
CA THR A 13 -0.88 -1.26 15.89
C THR A 13 -2.04 -0.43 15.32
N HIS A 14 -1.75 0.77 14.77
CA HIS A 14 -2.75 1.72 14.31
C HIS A 14 -2.88 1.77 12.79
N GLY A 15 -1.95 1.14 12.06
CA GLY A 15 -1.92 1.06 10.60
C GLY A 15 -1.06 2.13 9.94
N TYR A 16 -1.02 3.35 10.46
CA TYR A 16 -0.21 4.44 9.87
C TYR A 16 0.16 5.51 10.89
N ARG A 17 1.13 6.34 10.52
CA ARG A 17 1.51 7.57 11.24
C ARG A 17 1.95 8.64 10.24
N ILE A 18 1.55 9.88 10.45
CA ILE A 18 2.01 11.04 9.70
C ILE A 18 2.87 11.90 10.63
N LEU A 19 4.04 12.28 10.14
CA LEU A 19 4.94 13.25 10.76
C LEU A 19 4.97 14.48 9.85
N HIS A 20 4.84 15.66 10.44
CA HIS A 20 4.82 16.93 9.71
C HIS A 20 6.13 17.68 9.84
N ASP A 21 6.34 18.67 8.99
CA ASP A 21 7.45 19.61 9.04
C ASP A 21 8.83 18.92 8.99
N MET A 22 8.92 17.77 8.33
CA MET A 22 10.19 17.09 8.11
C MET A 22 10.95 17.81 7.00
N ASP A 23 12.27 17.95 7.17
CA ASP A 23 13.16 18.55 6.18
C ASP A 23 14.28 17.57 5.81
N PHE A 24 14.05 16.83 4.73
CA PHE A 24 14.98 15.81 4.27
C PHE A 24 15.60 16.15 2.91
N THR A 25 16.89 15.86 2.78
CA THR A 25 17.53 15.53 1.51
C THR A 25 17.26 14.04 1.22
N GLU A 26 17.47 13.59 -0.02
CA GLU A 26 17.33 12.16 -0.36
C GLU A 26 18.16 11.26 0.56
N GLN A 27 19.42 11.63 0.79
CA GLN A 27 20.31 10.87 1.65
C GLN A 27 19.84 10.83 3.11
N SER A 28 19.46 11.99 3.68
CA SER A 28 19.00 12.04 5.07
C SER A 28 17.66 11.32 5.28
N TYR A 29 16.79 11.31 4.27
CA TYR A 29 15.55 10.52 4.28
C TYR A 29 15.85 9.02 4.34
N ILE A 30 16.75 8.53 3.48
CA ILE A 30 17.15 7.13 3.48
C ILE A 30 17.84 6.74 4.80
N ASP A 31 18.71 7.61 5.34
CA ASP A 31 19.38 7.34 6.62
C ASP A 31 18.38 7.31 7.78
N TYR A 32 17.36 8.16 7.75
CA TYR A 32 16.27 8.12 8.71
C TYR A 32 15.46 6.82 8.58
N MET A 33 15.12 6.40 7.35
CA MET A 33 14.35 5.19 7.12
C MET A 33 15.10 3.90 7.46
N LYS A 34 16.43 3.86 7.33
CA LYS A 34 17.27 2.74 7.81
C LYS A 34 17.13 2.48 9.30
N GLY A 35 16.71 3.47 10.09
CA GLY A 35 16.40 3.28 11.51
C GLY A 35 15.22 2.33 11.77
N PHE A 36 14.34 2.09 10.79
CA PHE A 36 13.22 1.15 10.87
C PHE A 36 13.56 -0.25 10.39
N GLY A 37 14.64 -0.44 9.64
CA GLY A 37 15.06 -1.73 9.13
C GLY A 37 15.83 -1.63 7.81
N GLU A 38 16.09 -2.78 7.22
CA GLU A 38 16.70 -2.87 5.90
C GLU A 38 15.76 -2.33 4.84
N LEU A 39 16.29 -1.50 3.93
CA LEU A 39 15.52 -0.93 2.83
C LEU A 39 15.57 -1.86 1.63
N GLU A 40 14.43 -2.00 0.97
CA GLU A 40 14.38 -2.72 -0.28
C GLU A 40 14.97 -1.88 -1.42
N ARG A 41 15.77 -2.54 -2.24
CA ARG A 41 16.19 -2.03 -3.54
C ARG A 41 15.29 -2.60 -4.62
N HIS A 42 14.72 -1.73 -5.42
CA HIS A 42 14.11 -2.10 -6.68
C HIS A 42 15.10 -1.81 -7.80
N GLU A 43 15.42 -2.81 -8.61
CA GLU A 43 16.18 -2.62 -9.85
C GLU A 43 15.27 -2.04 -10.96
N LEU A 44 14.55 -0.97 -10.63
CA LEU A 44 13.76 -0.22 -11.58
C LEU A 44 14.57 1.01 -12.00
N PHE A 45 14.52 1.33 -13.29
CA PHE A 45 15.21 2.49 -13.87
C PHE A 45 14.65 3.86 -13.41
N MET A 46 13.61 3.85 -12.60
CA MET A 46 12.95 5.02 -12.00
C MET A 46 13.42 5.35 -10.58
N ASN A 47 14.51 4.73 -10.13
CA ASN A 47 15.11 5.06 -8.84
C ASN A 47 15.96 6.32 -8.96
N SER A 48 16.18 7.00 -7.84
CA SER A 48 17.20 8.04 -7.77
C SER A 48 18.55 7.51 -8.24
N LYS A 49 19.27 8.31 -9.04
CA LYS A 49 20.62 7.95 -9.51
C LYS A 49 21.64 8.00 -8.40
N GLU A 50 21.42 8.86 -7.41
CA GLU A 50 22.31 9.06 -6.27
C GLU A 50 22.02 8.10 -5.13
N VAL A 51 20.73 7.78 -4.93
CA VAL A 51 20.25 6.96 -3.81
C VAL A 51 19.35 5.85 -4.37
N PRO A 52 19.90 4.69 -4.74
CA PRO A 52 19.14 3.64 -5.46
C PRO A 52 18.01 2.98 -4.65
N GLU A 53 17.96 3.18 -3.34
CA GLU A 53 16.85 2.75 -2.49
C GLU A 53 15.65 3.69 -2.57
N LEU A 54 15.80 4.87 -3.16
CA LEU A 54 14.78 5.89 -3.24
C LEU A 54 14.04 5.81 -4.58
N PHE A 55 12.73 5.83 -4.48
CA PHE A 55 11.83 5.75 -5.61
C PHE A 55 10.98 7.04 -5.71
N TYR A 56 10.82 7.57 -6.92
CA TYR A 56 10.00 8.75 -7.16
C TYR A 56 8.57 8.40 -7.53
N VAL A 57 7.62 9.00 -6.83
CA VAL A 57 6.19 8.93 -7.17
C VAL A 57 5.78 10.29 -7.74
N THR A 58 5.87 10.42 -9.06
CA THR A 58 5.68 11.67 -9.78
C THR A 58 5.38 11.43 -11.25
N ASP A 59 4.73 12.40 -11.90
CA ASP A 59 4.54 12.47 -13.37
C ASP A 59 5.59 13.36 -14.07
N LYS A 60 6.53 13.90 -13.30
CA LYS A 60 7.58 14.76 -13.85
C LYS A 60 8.45 14.02 -14.85
N ARG A 61 8.97 14.80 -15.80
CA ARG A 61 9.86 14.30 -16.86
C ARG A 61 11.19 15.05 -16.78
N ASP A 62 12.24 14.40 -17.23
CA ASP A 62 13.56 15.02 -17.40
C ASP A 62 13.62 15.90 -18.65
N GLU A 63 14.78 16.50 -18.90
CA GLU A 63 15.02 17.39 -20.05
C GLU A 63 14.85 16.68 -21.41
N SER A 64 14.97 15.35 -21.45
CA SER A 64 14.74 14.52 -22.65
C SER A 64 13.26 14.15 -22.84
N GLY A 65 12.38 14.50 -21.91
CA GLY A 65 10.97 14.14 -21.89
C GLY A 65 10.66 12.77 -21.33
N GLN A 66 11.66 12.06 -20.76
CA GLN A 66 11.47 10.75 -20.14
C GLN A 66 10.90 10.91 -18.74
N LYS A 67 9.93 10.06 -18.35
CA LYS A 67 9.41 10.01 -16.97
C LYS A 67 10.54 9.71 -15.98
N ILE A 68 10.59 10.47 -14.88
CA ILE A 68 11.57 10.25 -13.80
C ILE A 68 11.01 9.47 -12.63
N GLY A 69 9.71 9.19 -12.62
CA GLY A 69 9.01 8.46 -11.58
C GLY A 69 7.85 7.65 -12.10
N MET A 70 7.09 7.04 -11.20
CA MET A 70 5.94 6.21 -11.52
C MET A 70 4.71 6.69 -10.75
N PHE A 71 3.53 6.16 -11.13
CA PHE A 71 2.26 6.49 -10.49
C PHE A 71 1.93 8.00 -10.46
N GLY A 72 2.35 8.72 -11.52
CA GLY A 72 2.27 10.16 -11.54
C GLY A 72 0.86 10.71 -11.69
N GLY A 73 0.03 10.16 -12.59
CA GLY A 73 -1.17 10.80 -13.09
C GLY A 73 -2.49 10.27 -12.55
N GLY A 74 -2.94 9.13 -13.05
CA GLY A 74 -4.30 8.60 -12.89
C GLY A 74 -4.72 8.23 -11.46
N GLU A 75 -5.97 7.80 -11.29
CA GLU A 75 -6.46 7.28 -10.02
C GLU A 75 -5.76 5.95 -9.67
N LEU A 76 -5.47 5.75 -8.40
CA LEU A 76 -5.04 4.45 -7.87
C LEU A 76 -6.11 3.92 -6.92
N GLY A 77 -6.69 2.78 -7.25
CA GLY A 77 -7.68 2.10 -6.40
C GLY A 77 -7.10 1.55 -5.10
N TRP A 78 -7.96 1.00 -4.25
CA TRP A 78 -7.55 0.44 -2.97
C TRP A 78 -6.57 -0.74 -3.12
N HIS A 79 -5.36 -0.58 -2.61
CA HIS A 79 -4.28 -1.56 -2.66
C HIS A 79 -3.33 -1.45 -1.46
N SER A 80 -2.45 -2.42 -1.33
CA SER A 80 -1.19 -2.32 -0.60
C SER A 80 -0.05 -2.75 -1.51
N ASN A 81 1.17 -2.29 -1.27
CA ASN A 81 2.29 -2.57 -2.16
C ASN A 81 2.68 -4.05 -2.10
N GLY A 82 3.02 -4.64 -3.24
CA GLY A 82 3.49 -6.02 -3.31
C GLY A 82 2.41 -7.10 -3.13
N ASN A 83 1.13 -6.77 -3.31
CA ASN A 83 -0.01 -7.66 -3.10
C ASN A 83 0.08 -9.03 -3.78
N SER A 84 0.60 -9.08 -4.98
CA SER A 84 0.64 -10.30 -5.78
C SER A 84 1.94 -11.11 -5.60
N ARG A 85 2.88 -10.65 -4.78
CA ARG A 85 4.12 -11.37 -4.50
C ARG A 85 3.86 -12.62 -3.65
N ALA A 86 4.71 -13.64 -3.82
CA ALA A 86 4.61 -14.88 -3.06
C ALA A 86 4.74 -14.67 -1.55
N THR A 87 5.61 -13.73 -1.16
CA THR A 87 5.76 -13.27 0.22
C THR A 87 5.54 -11.76 0.27
N ASN A 88 4.86 -11.27 1.30
CA ASN A 88 4.84 -9.85 1.62
C ASN A 88 5.57 -9.67 2.95
N ASP A 89 6.87 -9.60 2.87
CA ASP A 89 7.81 -9.36 3.96
C ASP A 89 8.06 -7.87 4.19
N LYS A 90 7.55 -7.01 3.29
CA LYS A 90 7.60 -5.56 3.42
C LYS A 90 6.45 -5.07 4.27
N ILE A 91 6.73 -4.86 5.54
CA ILE A 91 5.69 -4.49 6.50
C ILE A 91 5.49 -2.99 6.54
N LEU A 92 6.55 -2.20 6.34
CA LEU A 92 6.50 -0.75 6.38
C LEU A 92 6.77 -0.15 5.01
N VAL A 93 5.93 0.78 4.59
CA VAL A 93 6.19 1.69 3.47
C VAL A 93 6.16 3.13 3.98
N SER A 94 6.96 3.98 3.37
CA SER A 94 6.95 5.41 3.65
C SER A 94 6.76 6.23 2.38
N LEU A 95 6.12 7.39 2.54
CA LEU A 95 5.99 8.41 1.50
C LEU A 95 6.35 9.76 2.12
N TYR A 96 7.40 10.39 1.62
CA TYR A 96 7.81 11.74 2.01
C TYR A 96 7.42 12.74 0.92
N CYS A 97 6.77 13.81 1.30
CA CYS A 97 6.29 14.83 0.37
C CYS A 97 7.32 15.93 0.13
N VAL A 98 7.90 15.93 -1.06
CA VAL A 98 8.78 17.01 -1.55
C VAL A 98 7.95 18.16 -2.12
N GLU A 99 6.91 17.82 -2.85
CA GLU A 99 5.96 18.74 -3.46
C GLU A 99 4.57 18.12 -3.46
N GLY A 100 3.60 18.84 -2.89
CA GLY A 100 2.23 18.36 -2.73
C GLY A 100 1.28 18.99 -3.73
N ASP A 101 0.29 18.21 -4.20
CA ASP A 101 -0.86 18.74 -4.94
C ASP A 101 -2.06 18.84 -3.98
N PRO A 102 -2.61 20.06 -3.74
CA PRO A 102 -3.71 20.27 -2.82
C PRO A 102 -5.03 19.62 -3.27
N ASN A 103 -5.12 19.23 -4.53
CA ASN A 103 -6.31 18.59 -5.11
C ASN A 103 -6.21 17.05 -5.10
N THR A 104 -5.06 16.51 -4.68
CA THR A 104 -4.82 15.07 -4.62
C THR A 104 -4.93 14.56 -3.20
N THR A 105 -5.85 13.62 -2.97
CA THR A 105 -6.05 12.98 -1.67
C THR A 105 -5.54 11.55 -1.68
N LEU A 106 -4.72 11.19 -0.70
CA LEU A 106 -4.44 9.81 -0.32
C LEU A 106 -5.43 9.39 0.76
N SER A 107 -6.15 8.29 0.54
CA SER A 107 -7.00 7.67 1.55
C SER A 107 -6.34 6.40 2.08
N ILE A 108 -6.34 6.21 3.38
CA ILE A 108 -5.81 5.02 4.07
C ILE A 108 -6.98 4.35 4.77
N CYS A 109 -7.13 3.04 4.61
CA CYS A 109 -8.14 2.25 5.29
C CYS A 109 -7.45 1.23 6.20
N ASN A 110 -7.72 1.30 7.51
CA ASN A 110 -7.31 0.28 8.45
C ASN A 110 -8.16 -0.98 8.26
N THR A 111 -7.54 -2.12 8.06
CA THR A 111 -8.23 -3.40 7.83
C THR A 111 -8.21 -4.33 9.05
N SER A 112 -7.58 -3.90 10.14
CA SER A 112 -7.57 -4.63 11.42
C SER A 112 -8.83 -4.33 12.24
N THR A 113 -9.16 -3.06 12.44
CA THR A 113 -10.31 -2.65 13.26
C THR A 113 -11.64 -3.29 12.80
N PRO A 114 -11.99 -3.31 11.48
CA PRO A 114 -13.22 -3.96 11.03
C PRO A 114 -13.31 -5.44 11.39
N PHE A 115 -12.19 -6.16 11.50
CA PHE A 115 -12.20 -7.54 11.94
C PHE A 115 -12.71 -7.69 13.39
N TYR A 116 -12.31 -6.79 14.28
CA TYR A 116 -12.72 -6.84 15.69
C TYR A 116 -14.16 -6.35 15.93
N ASP A 117 -14.70 -5.55 15.01
CA ASP A 117 -16.11 -5.11 15.06
C ASP A 117 -17.09 -6.20 14.60
N LEU A 118 -16.60 -7.31 14.05
CA LEU A 118 -17.44 -8.44 13.64
C LEU A 118 -17.90 -9.30 14.83
N SER A 119 -19.00 -10.02 14.63
CA SER A 119 -19.43 -11.10 15.51
C SER A 119 -18.34 -12.21 15.58
N VAL A 120 -18.35 -13.00 16.66
CA VAL A 120 -17.43 -14.14 16.83
C VAL A 120 -17.58 -15.14 15.69
N ASP A 121 -18.81 -15.38 15.23
CA ASP A 121 -19.09 -16.35 14.17
C ASP A 121 -18.60 -15.84 12.79
N ASP A 122 -18.80 -14.56 12.48
CA ASP A 122 -18.23 -13.96 11.26
C ASP A 122 -16.70 -13.96 11.27
N ARG A 123 -16.07 -13.65 12.41
CA ARG A 123 -14.60 -13.75 12.53
C ARG A 123 -14.11 -15.15 12.22
N ARG A 124 -14.74 -16.18 12.79
CA ARG A 124 -14.40 -17.58 12.52
C ARG A 124 -14.60 -17.94 11.06
N TYR A 125 -15.73 -17.52 10.48
CA TYR A 125 -16.01 -17.76 9.07
C TYR A 125 -14.92 -17.17 8.16
N PHE A 126 -14.55 -15.91 8.34
CA PHE A 126 -13.54 -15.26 7.50
C PHE A 126 -12.12 -15.78 7.74
N GLN A 127 -11.79 -16.25 8.93
CA GLN A 127 -10.50 -16.89 9.23
C GLN A 127 -10.30 -18.22 8.49
N ASP A 128 -11.38 -18.90 8.13
CA ASP A 128 -11.35 -20.13 7.34
C ASP A 128 -11.24 -19.89 5.83
N ILE A 129 -11.15 -18.62 5.39
CA ILE A 129 -11.08 -18.28 3.97
C ILE A 129 -9.62 -18.11 3.53
N THR A 130 -9.32 -18.73 2.39
CA THR A 130 -8.06 -18.56 1.65
C THR A 130 -8.37 -17.91 0.31
N ILE A 131 -7.52 -16.97 -0.12
CA ILE A 131 -7.66 -16.24 -1.39
C ILE A 131 -6.44 -16.46 -2.27
N ARG A 132 -6.66 -16.49 -3.60
CA ARG A 132 -5.61 -16.42 -4.59
C ARG A 132 -5.57 -15.02 -5.20
N LEU A 133 -4.39 -14.43 -5.16
CA LEU A 133 -4.12 -13.10 -5.69
C LEU A 133 -3.30 -13.24 -6.97
N LYS A 134 -3.65 -12.48 -7.98
CA LYS A 134 -2.86 -12.32 -9.20
C LYS A 134 -3.13 -10.94 -9.78
N PHE A 135 -2.11 -10.29 -10.32
CA PHE A 135 -2.28 -9.06 -11.07
C PHE A 135 -3.19 -9.30 -12.30
N GLN A 136 -4.16 -8.43 -12.49
CA GLN A 136 -5.04 -8.41 -13.65
C GLN A 136 -4.90 -7.04 -14.31
N ASN A 137 -4.63 -7.02 -15.61
CA ASN A 137 -4.45 -5.77 -16.35
C ASN A 137 -5.64 -4.82 -16.16
N ASN A 138 -5.35 -3.55 -15.88
CA ASN A 138 -6.28 -2.40 -15.92
C ASN A 138 -7.49 -2.43 -14.96
N THR A 139 -7.41 -3.17 -13.85
CA THR A 139 -8.53 -3.17 -12.89
C THR A 139 -8.39 -2.13 -11.77
N MET A 140 -7.21 -1.58 -11.55
CA MET A 140 -6.93 -0.73 -10.40
C MET A 140 -6.14 0.53 -10.71
N TYR A 141 -5.32 0.49 -11.76
CA TYR A 141 -4.43 1.59 -12.14
C TYR A 141 -4.88 2.18 -13.47
N GLU A 142 -4.98 3.49 -13.53
CA GLU A 142 -4.95 4.24 -14.77
C GLU A 142 -3.49 4.52 -15.13
N LEU A 143 -2.81 3.48 -15.63
CA LEU A 143 -1.45 3.60 -16.13
C LEU A 143 -1.48 3.84 -17.63
N ASP A 144 -0.57 4.66 -18.12
CA ASP A 144 -0.36 4.83 -19.54
C ASP A 144 0.13 3.51 -20.17
N ASP A 145 -0.20 3.25 -21.44
CA ASP A 145 0.16 2.00 -22.12
C ASP A 145 1.69 1.75 -22.19
N ASP A 146 2.48 2.81 -22.09
CA ASP A 146 3.94 2.78 -22.04
C ASP A 146 4.54 2.74 -20.64
N ASP A 147 3.68 2.60 -19.61
CA ASP A 147 4.17 2.55 -18.23
C ASP A 147 4.90 1.22 -17.97
N PRO A 148 6.19 1.28 -17.65
CA PRO A 148 7.02 0.08 -17.47
C PRO A 148 6.56 -0.82 -16.33
N GLU A 149 5.73 -0.32 -15.43
CA GLU A 149 5.16 -1.10 -14.34
C GLU A 149 4.17 -2.14 -14.84
N LEU A 150 3.45 -1.89 -15.95
CA LEU A 150 2.54 -2.86 -16.56
C LEU A 150 3.29 -4.15 -16.92
N GLU A 151 4.48 -4.03 -17.51
CA GLU A 151 5.29 -5.20 -17.87
C GLU A 151 5.79 -5.94 -16.61
N PHE A 152 6.28 -5.21 -15.63
CA PHE A 152 6.75 -5.78 -14.35
C PHE A 152 5.63 -6.53 -13.63
N MET A 153 4.44 -5.93 -13.52
CA MET A 153 3.32 -6.52 -12.81
C MET A 153 2.74 -7.74 -13.55
N SER A 154 2.73 -7.74 -14.87
CA SER A 154 2.22 -8.85 -15.68
C SER A 154 3.01 -10.16 -15.49
N LYS A 155 4.31 -10.08 -15.20
CA LYS A 155 5.18 -11.23 -14.93
C LYS A 155 4.96 -11.88 -13.57
N ASN A 156 4.17 -11.27 -12.68
CA ASN A 156 3.95 -11.78 -11.34
C ASN A 156 3.04 -13.01 -11.34
N LYS A 157 3.51 -14.13 -10.76
CA LYS A 157 2.76 -15.40 -10.70
C LYS A 157 1.60 -15.37 -9.71
N GLY A 158 1.53 -14.36 -8.87
CA GLY A 158 0.54 -14.25 -7.81
C GLY A 158 0.86 -15.09 -6.58
N SER A 159 -0.02 -15.03 -5.59
CA SER A 159 0.15 -15.72 -4.31
C SER A 159 -1.16 -16.34 -3.81
N ILE A 160 -1.05 -17.30 -2.88
CA ILE A 160 -2.19 -17.84 -2.14
C ILE A 160 -1.96 -17.49 -0.67
N ARG A 161 -2.98 -16.87 -0.05
CA ARG A 161 -2.88 -16.36 1.33
C ARG A 161 -4.19 -16.55 2.09
N PRO A 162 -4.15 -16.60 3.43
CA PRO A 162 -5.33 -16.40 4.24
C PRO A 162 -5.95 -15.02 3.97
N LEU A 163 -7.27 -14.94 3.93
CA LEU A 163 -8.00 -13.66 3.89
C LEU A 163 -7.79 -12.86 5.18
N VAL A 164 -7.77 -13.55 6.32
CA VAL A 164 -7.47 -12.97 7.63
C VAL A 164 -6.08 -13.39 8.05
N GLY A 165 -5.17 -12.43 8.14
CA GLY A 165 -3.82 -12.62 8.65
C GLY A 165 -3.69 -12.25 10.12
N LYS A 166 -2.67 -12.79 10.81
CA LYS A 166 -2.23 -12.33 12.12
C LYS A 166 -0.94 -11.53 11.95
N HIS A 167 -0.92 -10.31 12.42
CA HIS A 167 0.23 -9.43 12.25
C HIS A 167 1.43 -9.93 13.09
N PRO A 168 2.62 -10.08 12.50
CA PRO A 168 3.75 -10.75 13.15
C PRO A 168 4.34 -9.97 14.34
N TYR A 169 4.07 -8.68 14.46
CA TYR A 169 4.64 -7.83 15.52
C TYR A 169 3.61 -7.23 16.48
N SER A 170 2.38 -6.97 16.04
CA SER A 170 1.31 -6.43 16.90
C SER A 170 0.34 -7.48 17.42
N ASP A 171 0.46 -8.73 16.95
CA ASP A 171 -0.47 -9.83 17.23
C ASP A 171 -1.94 -9.58 16.81
N LEU A 172 -2.25 -8.45 16.20
CA LEU A 172 -3.59 -8.11 15.73
C LEU A 172 -3.95 -8.91 14.48
N TYR A 173 -5.22 -9.29 14.38
CA TYR A 173 -5.77 -9.83 13.14
C TYR A 173 -6.16 -8.70 12.20
N TYR A 174 -6.02 -8.92 10.90
CA TYR A 174 -6.36 -7.98 9.85
C TYR A 174 -6.92 -8.70 8.63
N PHE A 175 -7.76 -8.00 7.84
CA PHE A 175 -8.16 -8.47 6.52
C PHE A 175 -7.07 -8.12 5.50
N TYR A 176 -6.50 -9.15 4.85
CA TYR A 176 -5.67 -8.95 3.67
C TYR A 176 -6.58 -8.90 2.43
N PHE A 177 -7.02 -7.69 2.07
CA PHE A 177 -8.10 -7.50 1.11
C PHE A 177 -7.75 -6.59 -0.08
N PRO A 178 -6.70 -6.86 -0.85
CA PRO A 178 -6.45 -6.19 -2.13
C PRO A 178 -7.40 -6.74 -3.19
N TYR A 179 -8.68 -6.40 -3.11
CA TYR A 179 -9.78 -7.09 -3.79
C TYR A 179 -9.66 -7.11 -5.31
N HIS A 180 -9.02 -6.10 -5.93
CA HIS A 180 -8.76 -6.07 -7.38
C HIS A 180 -7.84 -7.20 -7.87
N PHE A 181 -7.09 -7.83 -6.98
CA PHE A 181 -6.18 -8.93 -7.28
C PHE A 181 -6.76 -10.30 -6.95
N ILE A 182 -7.90 -10.37 -6.26
CA ILE A 182 -8.52 -11.64 -5.87
C ILE A 182 -9.14 -12.29 -7.11
N ILE A 183 -8.61 -13.45 -7.49
CA ILE A 183 -9.10 -14.22 -8.65
C ILE A 183 -9.77 -15.53 -8.26
N LYS A 184 -9.63 -15.96 -7.01
CA LYS A 184 -10.26 -17.18 -6.49
C LYS A 184 -10.30 -17.16 -4.98
N ALA A 185 -11.32 -17.80 -4.41
CA ALA A 185 -11.46 -17.93 -2.96
C ALA A 185 -11.93 -19.35 -2.58
N TRP A 186 -11.55 -19.76 -1.37
CA TRP A 186 -11.98 -21.03 -0.76
C TRP A 186 -12.37 -20.76 0.69
N HIS A 187 -13.50 -21.34 1.11
CA HIS A 187 -13.81 -21.52 2.53
C HIS A 187 -13.40 -22.94 2.92
N LYS A 188 -12.37 -23.06 3.77
CA LYS A 188 -11.67 -24.33 4.02
C LYS A 188 -11.14 -24.94 2.71
N LYS A 189 -11.76 -26.02 2.22
CA LYS A 189 -11.38 -26.69 0.96
C LYS A 189 -12.39 -26.47 -0.17
N THR A 190 -13.51 -25.83 0.12
CA THR A 190 -14.61 -25.62 -0.85
C THR A 190 -14.41 -24.31 -1.57
N VAL A 191 -14.43 -24.33 -2.90
CA VAL A 191 -14.39 -23.11 -3.72
C VAL A 191 -15.66 -22.31 -3.47
N ILE A 192 -15.52 -21.01 -3.23
CA ILE A 192 -16.63 -20.06 -3.10
C ILE A 192 -16.50 -18.99 -4.18
N ASP A 193 -17.61 -18.32 -4.50
CA ASP A 193 -17.57 -17.19 -5.43
C ASP A 193 -16.80 -16.04 -4.81
N HIS A 194 -15.70 -15.65 -5.46
CA HIS A 194 -14.84 -14.57 -4.98
C HIS A 194 -15.47 -13.18 -5.18
N ASN A 195 -16.36 -13.01 -6.18
CA ASN A 195 -17.07 -11.75 -6.39
C ASN A 195 -18.10 -11.53 -5.28
N GLU A 196 -18.87 -12.55 -4.92
CA GLU A 196 -19.79 -12.49 -3.77
C GLU A 196 -19.03 -12.20 -2.47
N LEU A 197 -17.88 -12.83 -2.27
CA LEU A 197 -17.00 -12.55 -1.12
C LEU A 197 -16.55 -11.08 -1.10
N ILE A 198 -16.11 -10.55 -2.24
CA ILE A 198 -15.68 -9.17 -2.38
C ILE A 198 -16.82 -8.21 -2.06
N GLU A 199 -17.99 -8.42 -2.65
CA GLU A 199 -19.16 -7.55 -2.41
C GLU A 199 -19.65 -7.61 -0.95
N ARG A 200 -19.53 -8.77 -0.29
CA ARG A 200 -19.81 -8.91 1.15
C ARG A 200 -18.81 -8.15 2.02
N LEU A 201 -17.52 -8.12 1.65
CA LEU A 201 -16.46 -7.53 2.47
C LEU A 201 -16.33 -6.00 2.29
N LYS A 202 -16.60 -5.47 1.10
CA LYS A 202 -16.51 -4.02 0.85
C LYS A 202 -17.25 -3.17 1.87
N PRO A 203 -18.55 -3.40 2.17
CA PRO A 203 -19.29 -2.61 3.16
C PRO A 203 -18.83 -2.85 4.62
N ILE A 204 -18.11 -3.91 4.89
CA ILE A 204 -17.52 -4.19 6.20
C ILE A 204 -16.23 -3.38 6.36
N ILE A 205 -15.34 -3.45 5.37
CA ILE A 205 -13.97 -2.91 5.46
C ILE A 205 -13.95 -1.41 5.16
N PHE A 206 -14.68 -0.94 4.13
CA PHE A 206 -14.57 0.44 3.65
C PHE A 206 -15.56 1.41 4.30
N GLN A 207 -15.90 1.20 5.58
CA GLN A 207 -16.67 2.20 6.33
C GLN A 207 -15.82 3.44 6.61
N SER A 208 -16.42 4.62 6.56
CA SER A 208 -15.72 5.90 6.75
C SER A 208 -14.96 5.97 8.09
N LYS A 209 -15.46 5.34 9.15
CA LYS A 209 -14.82 5.29 10.47
C LYS A 209 -13.47 4.58 10.49
N TYR A 210 -13.15 3.76 9.46
CA TYR A 210 -11.86 3.07 9.33
C TYR A 210 -10.92 3.76 8.34
N GLN A 211 -11.37 4.85 7.71
CA GLN A 211 -10.63 5.56 6.69
C GLN A 211 -10.07 6.88 7.24
N HIS A 212 -8.88 7.20 6.78
CA HIS A 212 -8.26 8.50 6.94
C HIS A 212 -7.97 9.08 5.55
N HIS A 213 -8.24 10.37 5.38
CA HIS A 213 -8.00 11.08 4.14
C HIS A 213 -6.93 12.15 4.37
N HIS A 214 -5.85 12.10 3.60
CA HIS A 214 -4.71 12.98 3.74
C HIS A 214 -4.40 13.68 2.43
N VAL A 215 -4.23 14.99 2.50
CA VAL A 215 -3.69 15.83 1.42
C VAL A 215 -2.28 16.20 1.84
N PHE A 216 -1.29 15.75 1.08
CA PHE A 216 0.11 15.96 1.40
C PHE A 216 0.51 17.42 1.30
N ALA A 217 1.10 17.95 2.37
CA ALA A 217 1.89 19.17 2.36
C ALA A 217 3.38 18.86 2.28
N LYS A 218 4.17 19.78 1.73
CA LYS A 218 5.62 19.65 1.73
C LYS A 218 6.15 19.40 3.14
N GLY A 219 7.01 18.42 3.30
CA GLY A 219 7.55 18.02 4.60
C GLY A 219 6.74 16.97 5.34
N ASP A 220 5.59 16.53 4.81
CA ASP A 220 4.87 15.40 5.39
C ASP A 220 5.59 14.08 5.12
N LEU A 221 5.78 13.29 6.18
CA LEU A 221 6.23 11.91 6.09
C LEU A 221 5.13 10.98 6.60
N LEU A 222 4.57 10.21 5.70
CA LEU A 222 3.63 9.14 6.01
C LEU A 222 4.38 7.81 6.14
N LEU A 223 4.12 7.10 7.23
CA LEU A 223 4.53 5.72 7.47
C LEU A 223 3.28 4.85 7.50
N MET A 224 3.22 3.77 6.70
CA MET A 224 2.07 2.87 6.63
C MET A 224 2.48 1.41 6.83
N ASP A 225 1.64 0.67 7.55
CA ASP A 225 1.70 -0.78 7.63
C ASP A 225 1.06 -1.42 6.40
N GLN A 226 1.80 -2.24 5.68
CA GLN A 226 1.35 -2.85 4.42
C GLN A 226 0.46 -4.09 4.61
N LEU A 227 0.42 -4.65 5.81
CA LEU A 227 -0.40 -5.82 6.10
C LEU A 227 -1.81 -5.43 6.52
N SER A 228 -1.92 -4.45 7.43
CA SER A 228 -3.16 -4.04 8.07
C SER A 228 -3.78 -2.76 7.50
N THR A 229 -3.26 -2.25 6.37
CA THR A 229 -3.87 -1.12 5.66
C THR A 229 -3.99 -1.35 4.16
N LEU A 230 -4.98 -0.70 3.59
CA LEU A 230 -5.09 -0.42 2.16
C LEU A 230 -5.02 1.08 1.95
N HIS A 231 -4.50 1.50 0.82
CA HIS A 231 -4.52 2.90 0.44
C HIS A 231 -4.98 3.09 -1.00
N ARG A 232 -5.52 4.26 -1.27
CA ARG A 232 -5.92 4.72 -2.62
C ARG A 232 -5.57 6.18 -2.79
N ARG A 233 -5.50 6.63 -4.04
CA ARG A 233 -5.23 8.02 -4.36
C ARG A 233 -6.18 8.50 -5.46
N THR A 234 -6.74 9.70 -5.28
CA THR A 234 -7.45 10.40 -6.36
C THR A 234 -6.48 10.76 -7.49
N PRO A 235 -6.95 11.09 -8.71
CA PRO A 235 -6.08 11.57 -9.78
C PRO A 235 -5.20 12.73 -9.30
N VAL A 236 -3.99 12.83 -9.83
CA VAL A 236 -3.10 13.99 -9.61
C VAL A 236 -3.49 15.07 -10.59
N MET A 237 -3.77 16.26 -10.08
CA MET A 237 -4.29 17.39 -10.87
C MET A 237 -3.25 18.48 -11.08
N GLY A 238 -2.17 18.47 -10.32
CA GLY A 238 -1.08 19.44 -10.36
C GLY A 238 0.29 18.81 -10.22
N ASP A 239 1.29 19.63 -9.99
CA ASP A 239 2.64 19.15 -9.72
C ASP A 239 2.68 18.40 -8.38
N ARG A 240 3.28 17.23 -8.39
CA ARG A 240 3.44 16.39 -7.20
C ARG A 240 4.72 15.58 -7.28
N MET A 241 5.45 15.52 -6.18
CA MET A 241 6.59 14.63 -6.01
C MET A 241 6.60 14.06 -4.61
N LEU A 242 6.51 12.73 -4.50
CA LEU A 242 6.78 12.00 -3.26
C LEU A 242 8.00 11.10 -3.47
N TRP A 243 8.68 10.86 -2.38
CA TRP A 243 9.75 9.88 -2.27
C TRP A 243 9.28 8.64 -1.53
#